data_66429a7abe38acda62ae9108baa4d2fb
#
_entry.id   66429a7abe38acda62ae9108baa4d2fb
#
_cell.length_a   1.000
_cell.length_b   1.000
_cell.length_c   1.000
_cell.angle_alpha   90.00
_cell.angle_beta   90.00
_cell.angle_gamma   90.00
#
_symmetry.space_group_name_H-M   'P 1'
#
loop_
_entity.id
_entity.type
_entity.pdbx_description
1 polymer ?
#
loop_
_entity_poly.entity_id
_entity_poly.type
_entity_poly.pdbx_seq_one_letter_code
_entity_poly.pdbx_strand_id
1 'polypeptide(L)'
;MKILVAEDDPVSRTILVRAVEKLGHESLAVSDGEEAWETYRKTPDLDVIISDWMMPGVDGIELCRRVRNDGREDYVHFIFLTALSDRDHLLEGFEAGADDYLTKPLDRAELQVRLAAAERVRDLYRRLEEKNAELERLKDEFFKQARRDPLTGLGNRRRMEEDLDLLQGQAERYGYSYCVALCDVDFFKAYNDYYGHPRGDWVLKNVARTLRESCRRGDALYRYGGEEFLVVLPGQRLESALGAAERMRAAVEELAIPHEAREPPRVVTISAGVAPLPTKRGANVEEILGAADAALYAAKRSGRNRVCARGPEEAS
;
A
#
# COMPACT_ATOMS: atom_id res chain seq x y z
N MET A 1 6.33 -28.20 -18.06
CA MET A 1 4.94 -27.78 -17.85
C MET A 1 4.12 -28.94 -17.32
N LYS A 2 3.09 -28.64 -16.54
CA LYS A 2 2.06 -29.61 -16.11
C LYS A 2 0.84 -29.45 -17.01
N ILE A 3 0.44 -30.51 -17.68
CA ILE A 3 -0.55 -30.50 -18.75
C ILE A 3 -1.70 -31.44 -18.41
N LEU A 4 -2.93 -30.93 -18.40
CA LEU A 4 -4.12 -31.72 -18.26
C LEU A 4 -4.62 -32.13 -19.65
N VAL A 5 -4.80 -33.42 -19.85
CA VAL A 5 -5.33 -34.03 -21.08
C VAL A 5 -6.75 -34.55 -20.80
N ALA A 6 -7.77 -33.95 -21.40
CA ALA A 6 -9.15 -34.34 -21.34
C ALA A 6 -9.57 -34.93 -22.70
N GLU A 7 -9.77 -36.24 -22.78
CA GLU A 7 -10.09 -36.98 -24.02
C GLU A 7 -10.86 -38.25 -23.66
N ASP A 8 -12.04 -38.45 -24.22
CA ASP A 8 -12.89 -39.57 -23.87
C ASP A 8 -12.43 -40.89 -24.54
N ASP A 9 -11.87 -40.83 -25.77
CA ASP A 9 -11.35 -42.03 -26.43
C ASP A 9 -10.02 -42.49 -25.78
N PRO A 10 -9.99 -43.73 -25.22
CA PRO A 10 -8.82 -44.19 -24.46
C PRO A 10 -7.56 -44.36 -25.33
N VAL A 11 -7.72 -44.58 -26.64
CA VAL A 11 -6.58 -44.72 -27.56
C VAL A 11 -5.98 -43.37 -27.86
N SER A 12 -6.79 -42.38 -28.23
CA SER A 12 -6.38 -40.99 -28.46
C SER A 12 -5.72 -40.38 -27.21
N ARG A 13 -6.36 -40.58 -26.04
CA ARG A 13 -5.81 -40.15 -24.73
C ARG A 13 -4.42 -40.73 -24.46
N THR A 14 -4.23 -42.04 -24.67
CA THR A 14 -2.94 -42.70 -24.48
C THR A 14 -1.87 -42.15 -25.43
N ILE A 15 -2.24 -41.91 -26.70
CA ILE A 15 -1.31 -41.34 -27.69
C ILE A 15 -0.90 -39.94 -27.29
N LEU A 16 -1.83 -39.07 -26.90
CA LEU A 16 -1.59 -37.69 -26.51
C LEU A 16 -0.74 -37.61 -25.25
N VAL A 17 -1.07 -38.38 -24.21
CA VAL A 17 -0.26 -38.47 -22.96
C VAL A 17 1.19 -38.85 -23.28
N ARG A 18 1.40 -39.91 -24.05
CA ARG A 18 2.75 -40.36 -24.44
C ARG A 18 3.53 -39.30 -25.25
N ALA A 19 2.79 -38.55 -26.10
CA ALA A 19 3.42 -37.48 -26.88
C ALA A 19 3.85 -36.32 -25.98
N VAL A 20 3.00 -35.91 -25.04
CA VAL A 20 3.31 -34.87 -24.01
C VAL A 20 4.53 -35.28 -23.15
N GLU A 21 4.52 -36.49 -22.61
CA GLU A 21 5.61 -37.01 -21.77
C GLU A 21 6.96 -37.13 -22.54
N LYS A 22 6.89 -37.55 -23.81
CA LYS A 22 8.09 -37.59 -24.66
C LYS A 22 8.67 -36.23 -24.98
N LEU A 23 7.90 -35.17 -24.86
CA LEU A 23 8.37 -33.78 -24.97
C LEU A 23 8.89 -33.21 -23.62
N GLY A 24 8.90 -34.05 -22.56
CA GLY A 24 9.45 -33.70 -21.26
C GLY A 24 8.49 -32.96 -20.34
N HIS A 25 7.17 -33.05 -20.59
CA HIS A 25 6.16 -32.42 -19.76
C HIS A 25 5.46 -33.44 -18.85
N GLU A 26 4.96 -32.99 -17.69
CA GLU A 26 4.11 -33.77 -16.80
C GLU A 26 2.69 -33.81 -17.33
N SER A 27 2.05 -34.97 -17.34
CA SER A 27 0.69 -35.12 -17.82
C SER A 27 -0.27 -35.62 -16.73
N LEU A 28 -1.45 -35.01 -16.66
CA LEU A 28 -2.62 -35.51 -15.96
C LEU A 28 -3.65 -35.89 -17.01
N ALA A 29 -4.26 -37.10 -16.93
CA ALA A 29 -5.16 -37.56 -17.94
C ALA A 29 -6.52 -37.88 -17.32
N VAL A 30 -7.57 -37.42 -17.95
CA VAL A 30 -8.98 -37.60 -17.54
C VAL A 30 -9.81 -37.98 -18.75
N SER A 31 -10.99 -38.57 -18.49
CA SER A 31 -11.85 -39.17 -19.52
C SER A 31 -13.07 -38.33 -19.89
N ASP A 32 -13.34 -37.27 -19.17
CA ASP A 32 -14.49 -36.40 -19.43
C ASP A 32 -14.27 -35.00 -18.90
N GLY A 33 -15.15 -34.08 -19.28
CA GLY A 33 -15.00 -32.65 -18.91
C GLY A 33 -15.30 -32.35 -17.46
N GLU A 34 -16.12 -33.15 -16.76
CA GLU A 34 -16.38 -32.91 -15.33
C GLU A 34 -15.16 -33.31 -14.48
N GLU A 35 -14.54 -34.46 -14.79
CA GLU A 35 -13.28 -34.88 -14.18
C GLU A 35 -12.16 -33.88 -14.50
N ALA A 36 -12.13 -33.32 -15.72
CA ALA A 36 -11.19 -32.27 -16.10
C ALA A 36 -11.38 -31.00 -15.28
N TRP A 37 -12.61 -30.56 -15.06
CA TRP A 37 -12.93 -29.41 -14.25
C TRP A 37 -12.51 -29.61 -12.78
N GLU A 38 -12.82 -30.78 -12.20
CA GLU A 38 -12.38 -31.07 -10.83
C GLU A 38 -10.87 -31.13 -10.70
N THR A 39 -10.18 -31.73 -11.69
CA THR A 39 -8.72 -31.83 -11.70
C THR A 39 -8.06 -30.45 -11.83
N TYR A 40 -8.59 -29.59 -12.71
CA TYR A 40 -8.17 -28.20 -12.83
C TYR A 40 -8.28 -27.46 -11.49
N ARG A 41 -9.40 -27.58 -10.79
CA ARG A 41 -9.62 -26.92 -9.50
C ARG A 41 -8.68 -27.41 -8.39
N LYS A 42 -8.29 -28.68 -8.43
CA LYS A 42 -7.39 -29.31 -7.46
C LYS A 42 -5.90 -29.10 -7.77
N THR A 43 -5.57 -28.57 -8.97
CA THR A 43 -4.19 -28.43 -9.47
C THR A 43 -3.88 -26.95 -9.71
N PRO A 44 -3.40 -26.22 -8.70
CA PRO A 44 -3.13 -24.78 -8.83
C PRO A 44 -1.97 -24.48 -9.81
N ASP A 45 -1.03 -25.37 -9.96
CA ASP A 45 0.17 -25.27 -10.81
C ASP A 45 0.00 -25.85 -12.22
N LEU A 46 -1.24 -25.88 -12.74
CA LEU A 46 -1.55 -26.35 -14.06
C LEU A 46 -1.19 -25.29 -15.11
N ASP A 47 -0.40 -25.68 -16.12
CA ASP A 47 0.08 -24.78 -17.16
C ASP A 47 -0.78 -24.80 -18.43
N VAL A 48 -1.23 -26.01 -18.84
CA VAL A 48 -1.93 -26.21 -20.12
C VAL A 48 -3.07 -27.20 -19.92
N ILE A 49 -4.19 -26.94 -20.59
CA ILE A 49 -5.27 -27.93 -20.80
C ILE A 49 -5.32 -28.25 -22.29
N ILE A 50 -5.27 -29.53 -22.62
CA ILE A 50 -5.55 -30.01 -23.96
C ILE A 50 -6.87 -30.84 -23.87
N SER A 51 -7.92 -30.33 -24.46
CA SER A 51 -9.27 -30.92 -24.36
C SER A 51 -9.80 -31.33 -25.71
N ASP A 52 -10.36 -32.55 -25.80
CA ASP A 52 -11.23 -32.87 -26.93
C ASP A 52 -12.40 -31.89 -26.96
N TRP A 53 -12.87 -31.63 -28.16
CA TRP A 53 -14.02 -30.80 -28.43
C TRP A 53 -15.30 -31.43 -27.88
N MET A 54 -15.49 -32.73 -28.20
CA MET A 54 -16.69 -33.49 -27.87
C MET A 54 -16.38 -34.53 -26.79
N MET A 55 -16.94 -34.35 -25.61
CA MET A 55 -16.82 -35.30 -24.51
C MET A 55 -18.21 -35.55 -23.89
N PRO A 56 -18.45 -36.71 -23.27
CA PRO A 56 -19.69 -36.96 -22.54
C PRO A 56 -19.86 -36.00 -21.35
N GLY A 57 -21.09 -35.53 -21.13
CA GLY A 57 -21.42 -34.63 -20.01
C GLY A 57 -21.03 -33.21 -20.29
N VAL A 58 -19.89 -32.76 -19.72
CA VAL A 58 -19.30 -31.46 -19.99
C VAL A 58 -18.40 -31.57 -21.21
N ASP A 59 -18.75 -30.87 -22.27
CA ASP A 59 -17.93 -30.79 -23.48
C ASP A 59 -16.72 -29.85 -23.31
N GLY A 60 -15.83 -29.87 -24.31
CA GLY A 60 -14.62 -29.05 -24.24
C GLY A 60 -14.90 -27.55 -24.20
N ILE A 61 -15.96 -27.08 -24.89
CA ILE A 61 -16.34 -25.65 -24.92
C ILE A 61 -16.82 -25.18 -23.54
N GLU A 62 -17.69 -25.95 -22.93
CA GLU A 62 -18.20 -25.64 -21.59
C GLU A 62 -17.07 -25.70 -20.57
N LEU A 63 -16.15 -26.67 -20.67
CA LEU A 63 -14.94 -26.72 -19.83
C LEU A 63 -14.10 -25.46 -20.01
N CYS A 64 -13.83 -25.01 -21.24
CA CYS A 64 -13.09 -23.81 -21.54
C CYS A 64 -13.73 -22.57 -20.90
N ARG A 65 -15.06 -22.40 -21.10
CA ARG A 65 -15.81 -21.29 -20.48
C ARG A 65 -15.73 -21.30 -18.95
N ARG A 66 -15.84 -22.48 -18.32
CA ARG A 66 -15.68 -22.59 -16.85
C ARG A 66 -14.28 -22.19 -16.39
N VAL A 67 -13.22 -22.65 -17.08
CA VAL A 67 -11.83 -22.29 -16.79
C VAL A 67 -11.61 -20.79 -16.90
N ARG A 68 -12.17 -20.13 -17.94
CA ARG A 68 -12.03 -18.67 -18.14
C ARG A 68 -12.81 -17.84 -17.14
N ASN A 69 -13.90 -18.36 -16.61
CA ASN A 69 -14.76 -17.67 -15.64
C ASN A 69 -14.44 -17.97 -14.17
N ASP A 70 -13.51 -18.87 -13.88
CA ASP A 70 -13.16 -19.27 -12.51
C ASP A 70 -12.50 -18.17 -11.67
N GLY A 71 -11.98 -17.11 -12.31
CA GLY A 71 -11.34 -15.97 -11.62
C GLY A 71 -9.97 -16.29 -11.00
N ARG A 72 -9.35 -17.40 -11.38
CA ARG A 72 -7.98 -17.75 -10.98
C ARG A 72 -7.01 -16.71 -11.55
N GLU A 73 -6.02 -16.29 -10.74
CA GLU A 73 -4.98 -15.34 -11.17
C GLU A 73 -4.01 -15.97 -12.19
N ASP A 74 -3.68 -17.27 -12.01
CA ASP A 74 -2.75 -17.97 -12.90
C ASP A 74 -3.38 -18.27 -14.24
N TYR A 75 -2.70 -17.85 -15.30
CA TYR A 75 -3.13 -18.12 -16.67
C TYR A 75 -2.87 -19.57 -17.08
N VAL A 76 -3.91 -20.29 -17.49
CA VAL A 76 -3.83 -21.66 -18.05
C VAL A 76 -4.09 -21.62 -19.54
N HIS A 77 -3.14 -22.09 -20.34
CA HIS A 77 -3.25 -22.14 -21.79
C HIS A 77 -4.19 -23.26 -22.22
N PHE A 78 -5.22 -22.94 -23.01
CA PHE A 78 -6.26 -23.90 -23.40
C PHE A 78 -6.15 -24.24 -24.88
N ILE A 79 -5.94 -25.53 -25.18
CA ILE A 79 -5.80 -26.05 -26.55
C ILE A 79 -6.95 -27.03 -26.82
N PHE A 80 -7.70 -26.83 -27.89
CA PHE A 80 -8.68 -27.81 -28.35
C PHE A 80 -8.02 -28.87 -29.24
N LEU A 81 -8.52 -30.10 -29.12
CA LEU A 81 -8.26 -31.20 -30.06
C LEU A 81 -9.47 -31.38 -30.92
N THR A 82 -9.37 -31.20 -32.26
CA THR A 82 -10.50 -31.15 -33.17
C THR A 82 -10.29 -32.01 -34.43
N ALA A 83 -11.35 -32.49 -35.06
CA ALA A 83 -11.29 -33.13 -36.37
C ALA A 83 -11.20 -32.07 -37.49
N LEU A 84 -10.51 -32.37 -38.58
CA LEU A 84 -10.26 -31.45 -39.72
C LEU A 84 -11.51 -30.85 -40.38
N SER A 85 -12.71 -31.42 -40.15
CA SER A 85 -13.96 -31.03 -40.80
C SER A 85 -14.71 -29.85 -40.20
N ASP A 86 -14.25 -29.32 -39.05
CA ASP A 86 -15.08 -28.44 -38.21
C ASP A 86 -14.60 -26.97 -38.21
N ARG A 87 -14.39 -26.38 -39.38
CA ARG A 87 -14.01 -24.96 -39.51
C ARG A 87 -14.99 -24.00 -38.84
N ASP A 88 -16.27 -24.34 -38.86
CA ASP A 88 -17.31 -23.49 -38.24
C ASP A 88 -17.22 -23.52 -36.71
N HIS A 89 -16.72 -24.60 -36.12
CA HIS A 89 -16.50 -24.72 -34.67
C HIS A 89 -15.25 -23.96 -34.18
N LEU A 90 -14.24 -23.69 -35.03
CA LEU A 90 -13.05 -22.98 -34.62
C LEU A 90 -13.35 -21.57 -34.06
N LEU A 91 -14.30 -20.86 -34.67
CA LEU A 91 -14.73 -19.55 -34.17
C LEU A 91 -15.39 -19.67 -32.80
N GLU A 92 -16.24 -20.68 -32.59
CA GLU A 92 -16.88 -20.92 -31.29
C GLU A 92 -15.88 -21.24 -30.18
N GLY A 93 -14.80 -21.99 -30.49
CA GLY A 93 -13.73 -22.29 -29.55
C GLY A 93 -12.94 -21.03 -29.12
N PHE A 94 -12.63 -20.16 -30.08
CA PHE A 94 -11.99 -18.88 -29.76
C PHE A 94 -12.90 -17.94 -28.97
N GLU A 95 -14.21 -17.91 -29.29
CA GLU A 95 -15.19 -17.14 -28.52
C GLU A 95 -15.37 -17.70 -27.09
N ALA A 96 -15.18 -19.02 -26.90
CA ALA A 96 -15.14 -19.63 -25.57
C ALA A 96 -13.85 -19.28 -24.77
N GLY A 97 -12.83 -18.72 -25.44
CA GLY A 97 -11.59 -18.28 -24.82
C GLY A 97 -10.42 -19.25 -24.94
N ALA A 98 -10.46 -20.19 -25.91
CA ALA A 98 -9.30 -21.03 -26.20
C ALA A 98 -8.16 -20.25 -26.85
N ASP A 99 -6.94 -20.70 -26.61
CA ASP A 99 -5.72 -20.06 -27.13
C ASP A 99 -5.26 -20.67 -28.44
N ASP A 100 -5.52 -21.97 -28.60
CA ASP A 100 -5.02 -22.72 -29.74
C ASP A 100 -5.82 -23.98 -30.01
N TYR A 101 -5.50 -24.66 -31.11
CA TYR A 101 -6.11 -25.95 -31.49
C TYR A 101 -5.09 -26.91 -32.10
N LEU A 102 -5.34 -28.20 -31.98
CA LEU A 102 -4.60 -29.30 -32.59
C LEU A 102 -5.55 -30.12 -33.44
N THR A 103 -5.08 -30.61 -34.57
CA THR A 103 -5.93 -31.45 -35.47
C THR A 103 -5.73 -32.95 -35.21
N LYS A 104 -6.84 -33.71 -35.29
CA LYS A 104 -6.80 -35.17 -35.31
C LYS A 104 -6.61 -35.66 -36.78
N PRO A 105 -5.73 -36.64 -37.08
CA PRO A 105 -4.89 -37.36 -36.15
C PRO A 105 -3.74 -36.52 -35.63
N LEU A 106 -3.35 -36.74 -34.37
CA LEU A 106 -2.32 -35.95 -33.69
C LEU A 106 -0.98 -35.96 -34.44
N ASP A 107 -0.52 -34.79 -34.88
CA ASP A 107 0.86 -34.60 -35.36
C ASP A 107 1.73 -34.16 -34.20
N ARG A 108 2.78 -34.92 -33.94
CA ARG A 108 3.73 -34.62 -32.85
C ARG A 108 4.51 -33.33 -33.09
N ALA A 109 4.80 -32.96 -34.33
CA ALA A 109 5.51 -31.72 -34.63
C ALA A 109 4.60 -30.51 -34.37
N GLU A 110 3.30 -30.62 -34.72
CA GLU A 110 2.31 -29.59 -34.40
C GLU A 110 2.14 -29.42 -32.88
N LEU A 111 1.96 -30.52 -32.12
CA LEU A 111 1.91 -30.48 -30.67
C LEU A 111 3.12 -29.78 -30.06
N GLN A 112 4.33 -30.11 -30.54
CA GLN A 112 5.56 -29.49 -30.05
C GLN A 112 5.56 -27.97 -30.27
N VAL A 113 5.12 -27.49 -31.44
CA VAL A 113 5.06 -26.06 -31.76
C VAL A 113 4.04 -25.34 -30.86
N ARG A 114 2.85 -25.94 -30.64
CA ARG A 114 1.81 -25.37 -29.79
C ARG A 114 2.25 -25.29 -28.31
N LEU A 115 2.86 -26.36 -27.80
CA LEU A 115 3.37 -26.37 -26.44
C LEU A 115 4.51 -25.36 -26.24
N ALA A 116 5.40 -25.20 -27.25
CA ALA A 116 6.42 -24.16 -27.20
C ALA A 116 5.84 -22.73 -27.24
N ALA A 117 4.70 -22.53 -27.90
CA ALA A 117 3.98 -21.26 -27.85
C ALA A 117 3.33 -21.04 -26.47
N ALA A 118 2.66 -22.05 -25.92
CA ALA A 118 2.10 -22.02 -24.57
C ALA A 118 3.14 -21.69 -23.51
N GLU A 119 4.35 -22.30 -23.59
CA GLU A 119 5.45 -22.04 -22.68
C GLU A 119 5.90 -20.57 -22.71
N ARG A 120 6.01 -19.99 -23.92
CA ARG A 120 6.35 -18.56 -24.06
C ARG A 120 5.30 -17.65 -23.46
N VAL A 121 4.00 -17.94 -23.68
CA VAL A 121 2.88 -17.18 -23.11
C VAL A 121 2.91 -17.25 -21.59
N ARG A 122 3.04 -18.46 -21.02
CA ARG A 122 3.20 -18.67 -19.58
C ARG A 122 4.34 -17.85 -18.99
N ASP A 123 5.53 -17.91 -19.62
CA ASP A 123 6.71 -17.19 -19.15
C ASP A 123 6.50 -15.66 -19.20
N LEU A 124 5.76 -15.16 -20.18
CA LEU A 124 5.39 -13.74 -20.27
C LEU A 124 4.42 -13.34 -19.13
N TYR A 125 3.41 -14.14 -18.87
CA TYR A 125 2.47 -13.89 -17.76
C TYR A 125 3.19 -13.89 -16.42
N ARG A 126 4.05 -14.88 -16.15
CA ARG A 126 4.83 -14.93 -14.91
C ARG A 126 5.73 -13.70 -14.73
N ARG A 127 6.42 -13.26 -15.81
CA ARG A 127 7.22 -12.04 -15.75
C ARG A 127 6.36 -10.79 -15.51
N LEU A 128 5.16 -10.74 -16.07
CA LEU A 128 4.23 -9.64 -15.85
C LEU A 128 3.79 -9.58 -14.38
N GLU A 129 3.45 -10.73 -13.78
CA GLU A 129 3.07 -10.82 -12.36
C GLU A 129 4.23 -10.41 -11.44
N GLU A 130 5.46 -10.89 -11.70
CA GLU A 130 6.65 -10.49 -10.97
C GLU A 130 6.87 -8.97 -11.04
N LYS A 131 6.67 -8.37 -12.23
CA LYS A 131 6.80 -6.92 -12.42
C LYS A 131 5.69 -6.12 -11.74
N ASN A 132 4.46 -6.60 -11.78
CA ASN A 132 3.35 -5.96 -11.08
C ASN A 132 3.57 -5.97 -9.56
N ALA A 133 3.98 -7.10 -8.99
CA ALA A 133 4.32 -7.20 -7.56
C ALA A 133 5.48 -6.27 -7.17
N GLU A 134 6.53 -6.17 -8.01
CA GLU A 134 7.64 -5.25 -7.81
C GLU A 134 7.17 -3.77 -7.86
N LEU A 135 6.32 -3.42 -8.83
CA LEU A 135 5.75 -2.08 -8.96
C LEU A 135 4.91 -1.68 -7.75
N GLU A 136 4.04 -2.56 -7.26
CA GLU A 136 3.24 -2.27 -6.05
C GLU A 136 4.13 -2.08 -4.82
N ARG A 137 5.17 -2.90 -4.65
CA ARG A 137 6.15 -2.74 -3.57
C ARG A 137 6.87 -1.39 -3.65
N LEU A 138 7.39 -1.04 -4.85
CA LEU A 138 8.10 0.24 -5.06
C LEU A 138 7.18 1.44 -4.85
N LYS A 139 5.93 1.35 -5.30
CA LYS A 139 4.89 2.36 -5.07
C LYS A 139 4.65 2.59 -3.58
N ASP A 140 4.52 1.51 -2.80
CA ASP A 140 4.33 1.58 -1.35
C ASP A 140 5.55 2.19 -0.63
N GLU A 141 6.76 1.79 -1.04
CA GLU A 141 7.99 2.36 -0.51
C GLU A 141 8.11 3.85 -0.83
N PHE A 142 7.85 4.24 -2.08
CA PHE A 142 7.86 5.63 -2.52
C PHE A 142 6.79 6.46 -1.77
N PHE A 143 5.59 5.91 -1.62
CA PHE A 143 4.50 6.56 -0.87
C PHE A 143 4.88 6.79 0.60
N LYS A 144 5.51 5.81 1.24
CA LYS A 144 6.03 5.95 2.62
C LYS A 144 7.14 7.00 2.72
N GLN A 145 8.06 7.04 1.75
CA GLN A 145 9.16 8.01 1.72
C GLN A 145 8.64 9.43 1.44
N ALA A 146 7.73 9.59 0.48
CA ALA A 146 7.14 10.90 0.13
C ALA A 146 6.34 11.54 1.27
N ARG A 147 6.00 10.79 2.32
CA ARG A 147 5.24 11.23 3.51
C ARG A 147 6.11 11.42 4.76
N ARG A 148 7.42 11.32 4.64
CA ARG A 148 8.36 11.52 5.76
C ARG A 148 9.24 12.73 5.53
N ASP A 149 9.59 13.40 6.62
CA ASP A 149 10.64 14.41 6.62
C ASP A 149 12.01 13.71 6.61
N PRO A 150 12.89 14.01 5.65
CA PRO A 150 14.14 13.30 5.48
C PRO A 150 15.16 13.55 6.61
N LEU A 151 15.04 14.67 7.32
CA LEU A 151 15.96 15.01 8.42
C LEU A 151 15.58 14.28 9.71
N THR A 152 14.28 14.32 10.08
CA THR A 152 13.80 13.86 11.38
C THR A 152 13.15 12.48 11.34
N GLY A 153 12.76 12.00 10.13
CA GLY A 153 12.01 10.77 9.93
C GLY A 153 10.56 10.82 10.43
N LEU A 154 10.07 11.97 10.87
CA LEU A 154 8.68 12.23 11.24
C LEU A 154 7.77 12.27 9.99
N GLY A 155 6.45 12.32 10.19
CA GLY A 155 5.54 12.71 9.11
C GLY A 155 5.91 14.11 8.61
N ASN A 156 5.88 14.30 7.29
CA ASN A 156 6.06 15.63 6.71
C ASN A 156 4.73 16.39 6.65
N ARG A 157 4.76 17.64 6.19
CA ARG A 157 3.59 18.51 6.05
C ARG A 157 2.46 17.88 5.21
N ARG A 158 2.81 17.24 4.11
CA ARG A 158 1.82 16.56 3.24
C ARG A 158 1.07 15.46 3.99
N ARG A 159 1.79 14.61 4.70
CA ARG A 159 1.16 13.57 5.52
C ARG A 159 0.29 14.17 6.62
N MET A 160 0.75 15.23 7.25
CA MET A 160 -0.04 15.94 8.26
C MET A 160 -1.38 16.44 7.71
N GLU A 161 -1.38 17.09 6.54
CA GLU A 161 -2.60 17.60 5.89
C GLU A 161 -3.57 16.44 5.59
N GLU A 162 -3.10 15.35 4.98
CA GLU A 162 -3.91 14.16 4.69
C GLU A 162 -4.49 13.51 5.96
N ASP A 163 -3.68 13.37 7.02
CA ASP A 163 -4.11 12.75 8.28
C ASP A 163 -5.11 13.67 9.03
N LEU A 164 -4.93 15.00 8.99
CA LEU A 164 -5.88 15.96 9.59
C LEU A 164 -7.22 15.98 8.87
N ASP A 165 -7.25 15.91 7.54
CA ASP A 165 -8.50 15.83 6.76
C ASP A 165 -9.29 14.57 7.12
N LEU A 166 -8.63 13.43 7.26
CA LEU A 166 -9.25 12.18 7.69
C LEU A 166 -9.82 12.29 9.11
N LEU A 167 -9.06 12.86 10.03
CA LEU A 167 -9.46 13.04 11.42
C LEU A 167 -10.66 14.01 11.53
N GLN A 168 -10.69 15.05 10.73
CA GLN A 168 -11.83 15.96 10.67
C GLN A 168 -13.11 15.27 10.21
N GLY A 169 -13.04 14.47 9.14
CA GLY A 169 -14.18 13.67 8.69
C GLY A 169 -14.70 12.69 9.75
N GLN A 170 -13.78 12.12 10.56
CA GLN A 170 -14.16 11.26 11.70
C GLN A 170 -14.79 12.07 12.84
N ALA A 171 -14.28 13.27 13.15
CA ALA A 171 -14.85 14.15 14.16
C ALA A 171 -16.29 14.55 13.82
N GLU A 172 -16.53 14.93 12.57
CA GLU A 172 -17.87 15.32 12.10
C GLU A 172 -18.87 14.15 12.13
N ARG A 173 -18.42 12.95 11.80
CA ARG A 173 -19.29 11.76 11.73
C ARG A 173 -19.57 11.13 13.08
N TYR A 174 -18.57 11.09 13.96
CA TYR A 174 -18.61 10.33 15.20
C TYR A 174 -18.52 11.19 16.47
N GLY A 175 -18.34 12.50 16.34
CA GLY A 175 -18.24 13.42 17.48
C GLY A 175 -16.93 13.28 18.26
N TYR A 176 -15.86 12.78 17.64
CA TYR A 176 -14.57 12.67 18.30
C TYR A 176 -13.93 14.04 18.50
N SER A 177 -13.30 14.24 19.67
CA SER A 177 -12.53 15.45 19.96
C SER A 177 -11.05 15.22 19.64
N TYR A 178 -10.40 16.27 19.15
CA TYR A 178 -8.95 16.31 18.92
C TYR A 178 -8.41 17.64 19.44
N CYS A 179 -7.14 17.60 19.82
CA CYS A 179 -6.36 18.82 19.97
C CYS A 179 -5.12 18.73 19.08
N VAL A 180 -4.60 19.88 18.70
CA VAL A 180 -3.30 20.00 18.06
C VAL A 180 -2.39 20.84 18.94
N ALA A 181 -1.10 20.51 18.96
CA ALA A 181 -0.05 21.32 19.56
C ALA A 181 0.97 21.67 18.50
N LEU A 182 1.10 22.96 18.17
CA LEU A 182 2.13 23.48 17.29
C LEU A 182 3.31 23.91 18.17
N CYS A 183 4.47 23.29 17.96
CA CYS A 183 5.70 23.52 18.72
C CYS A 183 6.77 24.15 17.83
N ASP A 184 7.57 25.04 18.38
CA ASP A 184 8.66 25.72 17.67
C ASP A 184 9.89 25.79 18.58
N VAL A 185 11.07 25.53 18.00
CA VAL A 185 12.34 25.59 18.74
C VAL A 185 12.75 27.04 18.96
N ASP A 186 12.81 27.43 20.22
CA ASP A 186 13.10 28.82 20.61
C ASP A 186 14.46 29.28 20.14
N PHE A 187 14.51 30.45 19.48
CA PHE A 187 15.74 31.10 18.99
C PHE A 187 16.56 30.21 18.04
N PHE A 188 15.94 29.32 17.29
CA PHE A 188 16.66 28.36 16.45
C PHE A 188 17.53 29.02 15.38
N LYS A 189 17.08 30.14 14.81
CA LYS A 189 17.92 30.94 13.89
C LYS A 189 19.22 31.39 14.56
N ALA A 190 19.15 31.94 15.78
CA ALA A 190 20.34 32.36 16.51
C ALA A 190 21.27 31.19 16.87
N TYR A 191 20.66 29.99 17.10
CA TYR A 191 21.42 28.76 17.29
C TYR A 191 22.22 28.41 16.03
N ASN A 192 21.55 28.40 14.84
CA ASN A 192 22.21 28.12 13.57
C ASN A 192 23.29 29.14 13.23
N ASP A 193 23.03 30.41 13.47
CA ASP A 193 23.99 31.49 13.22
C ASP A 193 25.27 31.34 14.09
N TYR A 194 25.13 30.79 15.31
CA TYR A 194 26.26 30.60 16.25
C TYR A 194 26.97 29.25 16.05
N TYR A 195 26.22 28.13 15.90
CA TYR A 195 26.78 26.77 15.87
C TYR A 195 26.88 26.15 14.49
N GLY A 196 26.28 26.79 13.47
CA GLY A 196 26.18 26.32 12.11
C GLY A 196 25.02 25.31 11.88
N HIS A 197 24.55 25.23 10.63
CA HIS A 197 23.42 24.37 10.22
C HIS A 197 23.57 22.88 10.58
N PRO A 198 24.77 22.23 10.46
CA PRO A 198 24.90 20.82 10.84
C PRO A 198 24.58 20.56 12.31
N ARG A 199 24.89 21.54 13.20
CA ARG A 199 24.56 21.44 14.61
C ARG A 199 23.08 21.70 14.86
N GLY A 200 22.46 22.61 14.11
CA GLY A 200 21.01 22.81 14.11
C GLY A 200 20.25 21.56 13.67
N ASP A 201 20.68 20.90 12.62
CA ASP A 201 20.10 19.64 12.16
C ASP A 201 20.18 18.54 13.23
N TRP A 202 21.29 18.48 13.96
CA TRP A 202 21.44 17.57 15.09
C TRP A 202 20.44 17.89 16.22
N VAL A 203 20.22 19.18 16.53
CA VAL A 203 19.21 19.63 17.50
C VAL A 203 17.82 19.19 17.05
N LEU A 204 17.43 19.47 15.81
CA LEU A 204 16.11 19.09 15.29
C LEU A 204 15.87 17.57 15.36
N LYS A 205 16.88 16.74 15.10
CA LYS A 205 16.78 15.28 15.26
C LYS A 205 16.55 14.87 16.72
N ASN A 206 17.24 15.50 17.67
CA ASN A 206 17.07 15.20 19.09
C ASN A 206 15.70 15.67 19.60
N VAL A 207 15.28 16.89 19.27
CA VAL A 207 13.94 17.41 19.60
C VAL A 207 12.86 16.47 19.02
N ALA A 208 12.97 16.12 17.75
CA ALA A 208 12.02 15.20 17.10
C ALA A 208 11.92 13.84 17.81
N ARG A 209 13.05 13.28 18.23
CA ARG A 209 13.12 12.02 18.99
C ARG A 209 12.43 12.18 20.35
N THR A 210 12.76 13.21 21.10
CA THR A 210 12.21 13.48 22.44
C THR A 210 10.69 13.72 22.39
N LEU A 211 10.22 14.49 21.42
CA LEU A 211 8.77 14.67 21.19
C LEU A 211 8.08 13.34 20.88
N ARG A 212 8.68 12.50 20.05
CA ARG A 212 8.13 11.16 19.71
C ARG A 212 8.07 10.26 20.94
N GLU A 213 9.10 10.24 21.77
CA GLU A 213 9.15 9.45 23.01
C GLU A 213 8.12 9.94 24.03
N SER A 214 7.76 11.23 23.99
CA SER A 214 6.73 11.83 24.84
C SER A 214 5.31 11.61 24.34
N CYS A 215 5.11 11.18 23.07
CA CYS A 215 3.83 10.86 22.48
C CYS A 215 3.29 9.51 22.96
N ARG A 216 1.98 9.40 23.14
CA ARG A 216 1.28 8.14 23.44
C ARG A 216 1.06 7.34 22.15
N ARG A 217 0.73 6.07 22.31
CA ARG A 217 0.24 5.26 21.19
C ARG A 217 -1.09 5.86 20.71
N GLY A 218 -1.12 6.33 19.47
CA GLY A 218 -2.26 7.01 18.86
C GLY A 218 -2.06 8.50 18.63
N ASP A 219 -1.12 9.15 19.32
CA ASP A 219 -0.70 10.51 18.96
C ASP A 219 0.11 10.49 17.65
N ALA A 220 -0.05 11.53 16.85
CA ALA A 220 0.71 11.68 15.60
C ALA A 220 1.59 12.91 15.66
N LEU A 221 2.83 12.77 15.14
CA LEU A 221 3.86 13.80 15.19
C LEU A 221 4.43 14.05 13.79
N TYR A 222 4.48 15.33 13.43
CA TYR A 222 4.93 15.80 12.12
C TYR A 222 5.95 16.91 12.25
N ARG A 223 6.86 17.02 11.25
CA ARG A 223 7.61 18.25 11.05
C ARG A 223 6.80 19.14 10.12
N TYR A 224 6.29 20.25 10.68
CA TYR A 224 5.43 21.19 9.95
C TYR A 224 6.23 22.03 8.96
N GLY A 225 7.43 22.49 9.36
CA GLY A 225 8.38 23.24 8.52
C GLY A 225 9.56 23.73 9.34
N GLY A 226 10.74 23.90 8.75
CA GLY A 226 11.90 24.47 9.43
C GLY A 226 12.18 23.86 10.81
N GLU A 227 11.94 24.65 11.84
CA GLU A 227 12.05 24.31 13.26
C GLU A 227 10.72 24.00 13.95
N GLU A 228 9.62 23.87 13.17
CA GLU A 228 8.28 23.69 13.69
C GLU A 228 7.81 22.23 13.63
N PHE A 229 7.16 21.78 14.68
CA PHE A 229 6.59 20.45 14.83
C PHE A 229 5.10 20.54 15.16
N LEU A 230 4.28 19.68 14.57
CA LEU A 230 2.89 19.56 14.91
C LEU A 230 2.61 18.20 15.56
N VAL A 231 1.94 18.23 16.70
CA VAL A 231 1.45 17.03 17.39
C VAL A 231 -0.07 17.01 17.32
N VAL A 232 -0.64 15.91 16.87
CA VAL A 232 -2.08 15.66 16.89
C VAL A 232 -2.40 14.72 18.05
N LEU A 233 -3.34 15.11 18.88
CA LEU A 233 -3.70 14.49 20.16
C LEU A 233 -5.17 14.00 20.10
N PRO A 234 -5.45 12.81 19.54
CA PRO A 234 -6.81 12.30 19.41
C PRO A 234 -7.44 11.97 20.75
N GLY A 235 -8.75 12.23 20.88
CA GLY A 235 -9.53 11.91 22.07
C GLY A 235 -9.14 12.72 23.32
N GLN A 236 -8.35 13.79 23.17
CA GLN A 236 -7.95 14.64 24.29
C GLN A 236 -8.78 15.93 24.35
N ARG A 237 -9.16 16.30 25.57
CA ARG A 237 -9.70 17.65 25.88
C ARG A 237 -8.53 18.62 26.04
N LEU A 238 -8.81 19.92 25.92
CA LEU A 238 -7.79 20.97 25.97
C LEU A 238 -6.88 20.88 27.21
N GLU A 239 -7.44 20.62 28.38
CA GLU A 239 -6.64 20.48 29.63
C GLU A 239 -5.63 19.32 29.56
N SER A 240 -6.07 18.16 29.03
CA SER A 240 -5.19 17.00 28.86
C SER A 240 -4.13 17.23 27.81
N ALA A 241 -4.49 17.93 26.72
CA ALA A 241 -3.57 18.31 25.64
C ALA A 241 -2.51 19.32 26.12
N LEU A 242 -2.91 20.29 26.95
CA LEU A 242 -1.98 21.21 27.61
C LEU A 242 -0.96 20.44 28.48
N GLY A 243 -1.42 19.50 29.30
CA GLY A 243 -0.54 18.64 30.10
C GLY A 243 0.40 17.79 29.24
N ALA A 244 -0.06 17.32 28.07
CA ALA A 244 0.81 16.59 27.14
C ALA A 244 1.86 17.50 26.52
N ALA A 245 1.48 18.68 26.05
CA ALA A 245 2.41 19.65 25.47
C ALA A 245 3.44 20.14 26.51
N GLU A 246 3.04 20.33 27.78
CA GLU A 246 3.95 20.74 28.85
C GLU A 246 4.98 19.64 29.17
N ARG A 247 4.57 18.35 29.18
CA ARG A 247 5.54 17.25 29.30
C ARG A 247 6.54 17.23 28.15
N MET A 248 6.09 17.48 26.92
CA MET A 248 6.96 17.56 25.73
C MET A 248 7.94 18.71 25.86
N ARG A 249 7.47 19.90 26.27
CA ARG A 249 8.30 21.08 26.52
C ARG A 249 9.39 20.78 27.57
N ALA A 250 8.98 20.25 28.72
CA ALA A 250 9.89 19.91 29.80
C ALA A 250 10.93 18.87 29.38
N ALA A 251 10.53 17.82 28.66
CA ALA A 251 11.44 16.80 28.16
C ALA A 251 12.47 17.36 27.18
N VAL A 252 12.12 18.35 26.36
CA VAL A 252 13.08 19.04 25.48
C VAL A 252 14.05 19.90 26.30
N GLU A 253 13.56 20.64 27.29
CA GLU A 253 14.43 21.43 28.20
C GLU A 253 15.40 20.55 28.99
N GLU A 254 14.95 19.37 29.46
CA GLU A 254 15.75 18.37 30.17
C GLU A 254 16.88 17.76 29.32
N LEU A 255 16.83 17.86 27.98
CA LEU A 255 17.97 17.50 27.13
C LEU A 255 19.22 18.34 27.45
N ALA A 256 19.03 19.50 28.07
CA ALA A 256 20.07 20.44 28.49
C ALA A 256 21.10 20.75 27.36
N ILE A 257 20.64 20.77 26.11
CA ILE A 257 21.50 21.09 24.95
C ILE A 257 21.92 22.54 25.05
N PRO A 258 23.24 22.85 25.13
CA PRO A 258 23.71 24.22 25.30
C PRO A 258 23.25 25.14 24.16
N HIS A 259 22.83 26.36 24.53
CA HIS A 259 22.44 27.43 23.60
C HIS A 259 23.03 28.78 24.07
N GLU A 260 24.32 29.00 23.83
CA GLU A 260 25.04 30.16 24.36
C GLU A 260 24.64 31.47 23.68
N ALA A 261 24.04 31.43 22.50
CA ALA A 261 23.57 32.60 21.76
C ALA A 261 22.26 33.21 22.33
N ARG A 262 21.82 32.82 23.53
CA ARG A 262 20.60 33.34 24.17
C ARG A 262 20.80 33.63 25.66
N GLU A 263 19.92 34.46 26.21
CA GLU A 263 19.79 34.66 27.63
C GLU A 263 19.32 33.38 28.37
N PRO A 264 19.57 33.25 29.68
CA PRO A 264 19.16 32.10 30.45
C PRO A 264 17.68 31.66 30.14
N PRO A 265 17.47 30.30 30.07
CA PRO A 265 18.25 29.22 30.66
C PRO A 265 19.45 28.71 29.85
N ARG A 266 19.86 29.32 28.76
CA ARG A 266 21.02 28.94 27.90
C ARG A 266 21.01 27.48 27.41
N VAL A 267 19.83 26.89 27.28
CA VAL A 267 19.64 25.59 26.71
C VAL A 267 18.55 25.66 25.62
N VAL A 268 18.55 24.70 24.73
CA VAL A 268 17.49 24.58 23.72
C VAL A 268 16.16 24.31 24.41
N THR A 269 15.15 25.10 24.07
CA THR A 269 13.78 24.97 24.57
C THR A 269 12.79 25.02 23.39
N ILE A 270 11.55 24.65 23.63
CA ILE A 270 10.45 24.84 22.70
C ILE A 270 9.35 25.69 23.32
N SER A 271 8.66 26.45 22.50
CA SER A 271 7.33 27.04 22.82
C SER A 271 6.26 26.23 22.11
N ALA A 272 5.09 26.09 22.71
CA ALA A 272 3.98 25.37 22.11
C ALA A 272 2.67 26.13 22.23
N GLY A 273 1.86 26.08 21.16
CA GLY A 273 0.51 26.56 21.12
C GLY A 273 -0.47 25.40 20.95
N VAL A 274 -1.44 25.27 21.85
CA VAL A 274 -2.43 24.19 21.86
C VAL A 274 -3.80 24.73 21.49
N ALA A 275 -4.47 24.08 20.54
CA ALA A 275 -5.83 24.38 20.15
C ALA A 275 -6.69 23.11 20.05
N PRO A 276 -7.96 23.13 20.50
CA PRO A 276 -8.90 22.06 20.27
C PRO A 276 -9.47 22.17 18.87
N LEU A 277 -9.83 21.01 18.29
CA LEU A 277 -10.59 20.96 17.05
C LEU A 277 -11.97 21.60 17.30
N PRO A 278 -12.39 22.59 16.50
CA PRO A 278 -13.74 23.12 16.61
C PRO A 278 -14.75 22.01 16.29
N THR A 279 -15.72 21.83 17.18
CA THR A 279 -16.81 20.84 17.00
C THR A 279 -17.90 21.32 16.03
N LYS A 280 -17.71 22.48 15.40
CA LYS A 280 -18.69 23.03 14.43
C LYS A 280 -18.58 22.28 13.09
N ARG A 281 -19.74 21.92 12.52
CA ARG A 281 -19.80 21.43 11.12
C ARG A 281 -19.17 22.47 10.20
N GLY A 282 -18.20 22.01 9.38
CA GLY A 282 -17.50 22.85 8.41
C GLY A 282 -16.28 23.60 8.97
N ALA A 283 -15.80 23.27 10.17
CA ALA A 283 -14.47 23.71 10.60
C ALA A 283 -13.43 23.11 9.65
N ASN A 284 -12.47 23.91 9.21
CA ASN A 284 -11.41 23.44 8.34
C ASN A 284 -10.08 23.29 9.09
N VAL A 285 -9.16 22.53 8.51
CA VAL A 285 -7.81 22.29 9.07
C VAL A 285 -7.06 23.62 9.28
N GLU A 286 -7.29 24.61 8.44
CA GLU A 286 -6.64 25.93 8.52
C GLU A 286 -7.06 26.70 9.79
N GLU A 287 -8.32 26.60 10.21
CA GLU A 287 -8.82 27.26 11.43
C GLU A 287 -8.13 26.71 12.68
N ILE A 288 -7.92 25.39 12.75
CA ILE A 288 -7.25 24.76 13.88
C ILE A 288 -5.77 25.15 13.92
N LEU A 289 -5.10 25.08 12.77
CA LEU A 289 -3.71 25.48 12.66
C LEU A 289 -3.54 26.96 12.98
N GLY A 290 -4.44 27.83 12.53
CA GLY A 290 -4.46 29.25 12.85
C GLY A 290 -4.65 29.51 14.35
N ALA A 291 -5.52 28.76 15.04
CA ALA A 291 -5.71 28.86 16.48
C ALA A 291 -4.47 28.39 17.25
N ALA A 292 -3.84 27.29 16.84
CA ALA A 292 -2.60 26.80 17.44
C ALA A 292 -1.43 27.77 17.21
N ASP A 293 -1.32 28.36 16.02
CA ASP A 293 -0.30 29.38 15.70
C ASP A 293 -0.48 30.63 16.56
N ALA A 294 -1.70 31.14 16.72
CA ALA A 294 -1.97 32.28 17.59
C ALA A 294 -1.61 31.99 19.06
N ALA A 295 -1.87 30.78 19.56
CA ALA A 295 -1.45 30.35 20.89
C ALA A 295 0.10 30.23 21.00
N LEU A 296 0.76 29.69 19.98
CA LEU A 296 2.24 29.63 19.91
C LEU A 296 2.85 31.03 19.91
N TYR A 297 2.26 31.93 19.14
CA TYR A 297 2.71 33.34 19.15
C TYR A 297 2.58 33.97 20.52
N ALA A 298 1.48 33.71 21.25
CA ALA A 298 1.32 34.17 22.63
C ALA A 298 2.39 33.58 23.57
N ALA A 299 2.73 32.27 23.42
CA ALA A 299 3.78 31.64 24.18
C ALA A 299 5.17 32.31 23.91
N LYS A 300 5.48 32.56 22.65
CA LYS A 300 6.72 33.26 22.25
C LYS A 300 6.81 34.70 22.82
N ARG A 301 5.69 35.45 22.78
CA ARG A 301 5.65 36.83 23.34
C ARG A 301 5.72 36.89 24.86
N SER A 302 5.18 35.89 25.53
CA SER A 302 5.16 35.83 27.00
C SER A 302 6.49 35.37 27.62
N GLY A 303 7.55 35.21 26.83
CA GLY A 303 8.89 34.86 27.32
C GLY A 303 9.40 33.50 26.88
N ARG A 304 8.72 32.82 25.95
CA ARG A 304 9.13 31.51 25.41
C ARG A 304 9.17 30.38 26.45
N ASN A 305 9.68 29.21 26.04
CA ASN A 305 9.79 28.03 26.90
C ASN A 305 8.50 27.74 27.71
N ARG A 306 7.38 27.75 27.04
CA ARG A 306 6.05 27.57 27.66
C ARG A 306 5.02 27.06 26.69
N VAL A 307 3.92 26.62 27.26
CA VAL A 307 2.71 26.22 26.52
C VAL A 307 1.63 27.27 26.74
N CYS A 308 0.98 27.69 25.65
CA CYS A 308 -0.24 28.50 25.71
C CYS A 308 -1.37 27.78 24.99
N ALA A 309 -2.61 28.07 25.37
CA ALA A 309 -3.80 27.58 24.70
C ALA A 309 -4.62 28.74 24.12
N ARG A 310 -5.36 28.44 23.05
CA ARG A 310 -6.47 29.28 22.60
C ARG A 310 -7.75 28.45 22.65
N GLY A 311 -8.72 28.91 23.43
CA GLY A 311 -10.04 28.31 23.51
C GLY A 311 -10.87 28.58 22.25
N PRO A 312 -11.96 27.82 22.02
CA PRO A 312 -12.82 27.98 20.84
C PRO A 312 -13.61 29.32 20.86
N GLU A 313 -13.62 30.06 21.97
CA GLU A 313 -14.41 31.27 22.14
C GLU A 313 -13.65 32.60 21.88
N GLU A 314 -12.35 32.55 21.64
CA GLU A 314 -11.53 33.78 21.42
C GLU A 314 -11.30 34.12 19.94
N ALA A 315 -12.02 33.47 19.03
CA ALA A 315 -12.02 33.79 17.61
C ALA A 315 -13.22 34.73 17.30
N SER A 316 -13.06 35.99 17.59
CA SER A 316 -13.95 37.08 17.12
C SER A 316 -13.14 38.09 16.34
#